data_cace9d56a5fda18c267b609ec5baa0c5
#
_entry.id   cace9d56a5fda18c267b609ec5baa0c5
#
_cell.length_a   1.000
_cell.length_b   1.000
_cell.length_c   1.000
_cell.angle_alpha   90.00
_cell.angle_beta   90.00
_cell.angle_gamma   90.00
#
_symmetry.space_group_name_H-M   'P 1'
#
loop_
_entity.id
_entity.type
_entity.pdbx_description
1 polymer ?
#
loop_
_entity_poly.entity_id
_entity_poly.type
_entity_poly.pdbx_seq_one_letter_code
_entity_poly.pdbx_strand_id
1 'polypeptide(L)'
;MARGSLAVAASWLSAVNHQDTAKITDLSAEDIEIIGPRGSARGRQVLAGWLARAGFAASNLRWFCGADGNVVVEQDARWSDPATKAEPGRARVASRFVIRGETVAAYQRHDTLDAALSAAGLTAADEVTG
;
A
#
# COMPACT_ATOMS: atom_id res chain seq x y z
N MET A 1 -7.34 21.97 7.31
CA MET A 1 -7.51 20.71 8.03
C MET A 1 -6.74 19.61 7.30
N ALA A 2 -5.99 18.81 8.03
CA ALA A 2 -5.18 17.76 7.40
C ALA A 2 -6.11 16.72 6.77
N ARG A 3 -5.67 16.20 5.63
CA ARG A 3 -6.37 15.09 4.98
C ARG A 3 -6.28 13.85 5.88
N GLY A 4 -7.35 13.09 6.00
CA GLY A 4 -7.35 11.87 6.80
C GLY A 4 -6.41 10.82 6.24
N SER A 5 -5.91 9.95 7.13
CA SER A 5 -4.98 8.87 6.75
C SER A 5 -5.55 7.98 5.66
N LEU A 6 -6.84 7.67 5.73
CA LEU A 6 -7.53 6.87 4.72
C LEU A 6 -7.43 7.51 3.33
N ALA A 7 -7.66 8.83 3.24
CA ALA A 7 -7.62 9.54 1.98
C ALA A 7 -6.21 9.54 1.37
N VAL A 8 -5.19 9.66 2.19
CA VAL A 8 -3.79 9.60 1.72
C VAL A 8 -3.48 8.22 1.15
N ALA A 9 -3.83 7.16 1.88
CA ALA A 9 -3.61 5.79 1.41
C ALA A 9 -4.38 5.50 0.12
N ALA A 10 -5.63 5.94 0.04
CA ALA A 10 -6.45 5.75 -1.16
C ALA A 10 -5.87 6.47 -2.37
N SER A 11 -5.40 7.70 -2.19
CA SER A 11 -4.76 8.47 -3.26
C SER A 11 -3.47 7.81 -3.74
N TRP A 12 -2.67 7.28 -2.80
CA TRP A 12 -1.42 6.61 -3.13
C TRP A 12 -1.69 5.35 -3.98
N LEU A 13 -2.67 4.53 -3.57
CA LEU A 13 -3.04 3.32 -4.33
C LEU A 13 -3.65 3.64 -5.68
N SER A 14 -4.44 4.69 -5.78
CA SER A 14 -4.97 5.15 -7.07
C SER A 14 -3.84 5.53 -8.01
N ALA A 15 -2.83 6.23 -7.51
CA ALA A 15 -1.66 6.60 -8.30
C ALA A 15 -0.87 5.35 -8.75
N VAL A 16 -0.76 4.33 -7.89
CA VAL A 16 -0.13 3.06 -8.25
C VAL A 16 -0.89 2.39 -9.41
N ASN A 17 -2.21 2.32 -9.32
CA ASN A 17 -3.03 1.71 -10.36
C ASN A 17 -2.90 2.44 -11.71
N HIS A 18 -2.68 3.75 -11.69
CA HIS A 18 -2.50 4.57 -12.90
C HIS A 18 -1.04 4.71 -13.30
N GLN A 19 -0.12 4.10 -12.56
CA GLN A 19 1.33 4.20 -12.79
C GLN A 19 1.82 5.64 -12.81
N ASP A 20 1.23 6.49 -11.99
CA ASP A 20 1.58 7.90 -11.87
C ASP A 20 2.71 8.06 -10.86
N THR A 21 3.93 7.84 -11.31
CA THR A 21 5.12 7.83 -10.47
C THR A 21 5.34 9.17 -9.77
N ALA A 22 5.09 10.28 -10.43
CA ALA A 22 5.26 11.60 -9.83
C ALA A 22 4.33 11.79 -8.64
N LYS A 23 3.06 11.41 -8.78
CA LYS A 23 2.08 11.53 -7.70
C LYS A 23 2.39 10.60 -6.55
N ILE A 24 2.81 9.36 -6.85
CA ILE A 24 3.22 8.40 -5.82
C ILE A 24 4.37 8.99 -5.01
N THR A 25 5.36 9.57 -5.67
CA THR A 25 6.52 10.18 -5.02
C THR A 25 6.09 11.34 -4.12
N ASP A 26 5.21 12.21 -4.61
CA ASP A 26 4.72 13.35 -3.84
C ASP A 26 3.95 12.93 -2.59
N LEU A 27 3.26 11.79 -2.64
CA LEU A 27 2.50 11.26 -1.52
C LEU A 27 3.34 10.40 -0.58
N SER A 28 4.63 10.22 -0.87
CA SER A 28 5.53 9.37 -0.10
C SER A 28 6.53 10.23 0.67
N ALA A 29 6.79 9.83 1.93
CA ALA A 29 7.86 10.47 2.71
C ALA A 29 9.21 10.25 2.05
N GLU A 30 10.15 11.18 2.25
CA GLU A 30 11.50 11.04 1.68
C GLU A 30 12.18 9.76 2.13
N ASP A 31 11.93 9.35 3.36
CA ASP A 31 12.48 8.15 3.99
C ASP A 31 11.47 7.01 4.01
N ILE A 32 10.51 6.99 3.10
CA ILE A 32 9.48 5.94 3.06
C ILE A 32 10.12 4.55 3.16
N GLU A 33 9.58 3.72 4.01
CA GLU A 33 10.03 2.34 4.17
C GLU A 33 9.13 1.40 3.38
N ILE A 34 9.73 0.63 2.50
CA ILE A 34 9.03 -0.43 1.75
C ILE A 34 9.43 -1.76 2.37
N ILE A 35 8.46 -2.43 2.95
CA ILE A 35 8.67 -3.68 3.68
C ILE A 35 8.16 -4.84 2.84
N GLY A 36 9.05 -5.76 2.52
CA GLY A 36 8.73 -6.97 1.75
C GLY A 36 9.05 -8.22 2.56
N PRO A 37 8.75 -9.41 2.00
CA PRO A 37 8.98 -10.66 2.70
C PRO A 37 10.46 -10.96 2.95
N ARG A 38 11.36 -10.30 2.23
CA ARG A 38 12.80 -10.50 2.37
C ARG A 38 13.50 -9.40 3.14
N GLY A 39 12.75 -8.47 3.71
CA GLY A 39 13.28 -7.36 4.45
C GLY A 39 12.71 -6.03 4.02
N SER A 40 13.29 -4.96 4.49
CA SER A 40 12.84 -3.61 4.17
C SER A 40 13.96 -2.77 3.60
N ALA A 41 13.57 -1.75 2.85
CA ALA A 41 14.49 -0.74 2.33
C ALA A 41 13.81 0.62 2.40
N ARG A 42 14.61 1.68 2.44
CA ARG A 42 14.11 3.04 2.63
C ARG A 42 14.50 3.94 1.49
N GLY A 43 13.63 4.92 1.24
CA GLY A 43 13.88 6.00 0.31
C GLY A 43 13.03 5.93 -0.95
N ARG A 44 12.81 7.10 -1.54
CA ARG A 44 11.99 7.21 -2.76
C ARG A 44 12.60 6.48 -3.96
N GLN A 45 13.93 6.30 -3.98
CA GLN A 45 14.59 5.54 -5.05
C GLN A 45 14.21 4.06 -5.02
N VAL A 46 14.08 3.50 -3.81
CA VAL A 46 13.62 2.11 -3.64
C VAL A 46 12.19 1.97 -4.12
N LEU A 47 11.34 2.94 -3.78
CA LEU A 47 9.96 2.97 -4.23
C LEU A 47 9.86 3.01 -5.75
N ALA A 48 10.63 3.86 -6.40
CA ALA A 48 10.64 3.96 -7.86
C ALA A 48 11.07 2.65 -8.51
N GLY A 49 12.08 1.99 -7.98
CA GLY A 49 12.54 0.69 -8.47
C GLY A 49 11.51 -0.41 -8.29
N TRP A 50 10.83 -0.42 -7.15
CA TRP A 50 9.75 -1.37 -6.89
C TRP A 50 8.59 -1.20 -7.88
N LEU A 51 8.16 0.06 -8.08
CA LEU A 51 7.06 0.36 -9.02
C LEU A 51 7.39 -0.04 -10.44
N ALA A 52 8.63 0.17 -10.87
CA ALA A 52 9.07 -0.18 -12.22
C ALA A 52 9.02 -1.68 -12.48
N ARG A 53 9.17 -2.52 -11.45
CA ARG A 53 9.22 -3.97 -11.58
C ARG A 53 7.91 -4.68 -11.26
N ALA A 54 7.02 -4.02 -10.50
CA ALA A 54 5.93 -4.73 -9.86
C ALA A 54 4.80 -5.14 -10.80
N GLY A 55 4.52 -4.39 -11.85
CA GLY A 55 3.36 -4.66 -12.71
C GLY A 55 2.08 -4.85 -11.89
N PHE A 56 1.97 -4.15 -10.77
CA PHE A 56 0.97 -4.40 -9.73
C PHE A 56 -0.24 -3.51 -9.94
N ALA A 57 -1.42 -4.09 -9.83
CA ALA A 57 -2.68 -3.35 -9.77
C ALA A 57 -3.60 -4.04 -8.76
N ALA A 58 -4.46 -3.28 -8.13
CA ALA A 58 -5.33 -3.83 -7.10
C ALA A 58 -6.67 -3.10 -7.04
N SER A 59 -7.72 -3.87 -6.72
CA SER A 59 -9.02 -3.32 -6.36
C SER A 59 -9.15 -3.32 -4.85
N ASN A 60 -9.55 -2.20 -4.27
CA ASN A 60 -9.69 -2.06 -2.82
C ASN A 60 -11.05 -2.60 -2.39
N LEU A 61 -11.06 -3.48 -1.42
CA LEU A 61 -12.27 -4.18 -0.97
C LEU A 61 -12.77 -3.67 0.39
N ARG A 62 -11.89 -3.61 1.39
CA ARG A 62 -12.25 -3.22 2.74
C ARG A 62 -11.15 -2.37 3.35
N TRP A 63 -11.52 -1.33 4.10
CA TRP A 63 -10.60 -0.38 4.72
C TRP A 63 -10.69 -0.42 6.23
N PHE A 64 -9.56 -0.27 6.90
CA PHE A 64 -9.45 -0.23 8.36
C PHE A 64 -8.51 0.91 8.73
N CYS A 65 -8.87 1.72 9.72
CA CYS A 65 -8.07 2.85 10.18
C CYS A 65 -7.91 2.85 11.69
N GLY A 66 -6.69 3.14 12.14
CA GLY A 66 -6.39 3.41 13.54
C GLY A 66 -6.15 4.89 13.78
N ALA A 67 -6.11 5.28 15.06
CA ALA A 67 -5.92 6.67 15.46
C ALA A 67 -4.49 7.17 15.25
N ASP A 68 -3.54 6.28 15.07
CA ASP A 68 -2.10 6.57 15.01
C ASP A 68 -1.56 6.60 13.57
N GLY A 69 -2.43 6.77 12.58
CA GLY A 69 -2.02 6.81 11.18
C GLY A 69 -1.84 5.45 10.52
N ASN A 70 -2.15 4.35 11.20
CA ASN A 70 -2.15 3.04 10.58
C ASN A 70 -3.41 2.86 9.75
N VAL A 71 -3.23 2.41 8.51
CA VAL A 71 -4.31 2.10 7.57
C VAL A 71 -4.05 0.72 7.00
N VAL A 72 -5.07 -0.13 6.96
CA VAL A 72 -5.03 -1.43 6.32
C VAL A 72 -6.12 -1.49 5.27
N VAL A 73 -5.81 -2.04 4.11
CA VAL A 73 -6.79 -2.27 3.06
C VAL A 73 -6.68 -3.70 2.55
N GLU A 74 -7.81 -4.39 2.51
CA GLU A 74 -7.91 -5.69 1.85
C GLU A 74 -8.10 -5.46 0.36
N GLN A 75 -7.34 -6.19 -0.46
CA GLN A 75 -7.29 -5.95 -1.90
C GLN A 75 -7.37 -7.25 -2.69
N ASP A 76 -7.98 -7.16 -3.88
CA ASP A 76 -7.87 -8.16 -4.93
C ASP A 76 -6.74 -7.69 -5.84
N ALA A 77 -5.58 -8.30 -5.69
CA ALA A 77 -4.36 -7.86 -6.36
C ALA A 77 -4.06 -8.71 -7.59
N ARG A 78 -3.48 -8.08 -8.61
CA ARG A 78 -3.09 -8.72 -9.85
C ARG A 78 -1.65 -8.33 -10.18
N TRP A 79 -0.89 -9.30 -10.65
CA TRP A 79 0.46 -9.08 -11.11
C TRP A 79 0.59 -9.55 -12.54
N SER A 80 1.31 -8.76 -13.36
CA SER A 80 1.70 -9.17 -14.70
C SER A 80 3.21 -9.37 -14.72
N ASP A 81 3.68 -10.43 -15.40
CA ASP A 81 5.09 -10.58 -15.65
C ASP A 81 5.40 -9.97 -17.01
N PRO A 82 6.07 -8.82 -17.07
CA PRO A 82 6.34 -8.14 -18.33
C PRO A 82 7.33 -8.92 -19.24
N ALA A 83 8.11 -9.82 -18.65
CA ALA A 83 9.10 -10.58 -19.39
C ALA A 83 8.50 -11.76 -20.14
N THR A 84 7.61 -12.51 -19.49
CA THR A 84 7.06 -13.75 -20.05
C THR A 84 5.66 -13.56 -20.63
N LYS A 85 4.98 -12.46 -20.28
CA LYS A 85 3.56 -12.24 -20.58
C LYS A 85 2.70 -13.40 -20.10
N ALA A 86 3.18 -14.12 -19.09
CA ALA A 86 2.44 -15.19 -18.48
C ALA A 86 1.13 -14.68 -17.90
N GLU A 87 0.18 -15.57 -17.70
CA GLU A 87 -1.08 -15.26 -17.07
C GLU A 87 -0.83 -14.51 -15.76
N PRO A 88 -1.49 -13.35 -15.52
CA PRO A 88 -1.23 -12.57 -14.33
C PRO A 88 -1.55 -13.37 -13.07
N GLY A 89 -0.67 -13.28 -12.10
CA GLY A 89 -0.94 -13.78 -10.77
C GLY A 89 -2.10 -13.00 -10.16
N ARG A 90 -2.96 -13.67 -9.43
CA ARG A 90 -4.10 -13.06 -8.77
C ARG A 90 -4.24 -13.63 -7.38
N ALA A 91 -4.37 -12.74 -6.39
CA ALA A 91 -4.52 -13.16 -5.00
C ALA A 91 -5.21 -12.08 -4.20
N ARG A 92 -5.87 -12.51 -3.13
CA ARG A 92 -6.38 -11.58 -2.14
C ARG A 92 -5.28 -11.33 -1.12
N VAL A 93 -4.91 -10.08 -0.99
CA VAL A 93 -3.84 -9.63 -0.10
C VAL A 93 -4.32 -8.46 0.74
N ALA A 94 -3.50 -8.00 1.67
CA ALA A 94 -3.77 -6.78 2.41
C ALA A 94 -2.53 -5.92 2.43
N SER A 95 -2.72 -4.62 2.32
CA SER A 95 -1.66 -3.63 2.40
C SER A 95 -1.80 -2.84 3.69
N ARG A 96 -0.68 -2.64 4.37
CA ARG A 96 -0.60 -1.82 5.57
C ARG A 96 0.17 -0.56 5.25
N PHE A 97 -0.38 0.58 5.69
CA PHE A 97 0.25 1.88 5.55
C PHE A 97 0.47 2.50 6.91
N VAL A 98 1.58 3.19 7.07
CA VAL A 98 1.77 4.13 8.17
C VAL A 98 1.78 5.52 7.53
N ILE A 99 0.81 6.33 7.91
CA ILE A 99 0.63 7.68 7.37
C ILE A 99 1.13 8.69 8.39
N ARG A 100 1.98 9.60 7.92
CA ARG A 100 2.54 10.67 8.75
C ARG A 100 2.22 11.99 8.07
N GLY A 101 1.31 12.77 8.66
CA GLY A 101 0.81 13.98 8.01
C GLY A 101 0.05 13.64 6.74
N GLU A 102 0.52 14.10 5.61
CA GLU A 102 -0.11 13.84 4.31
C GLU A 102 0.72 12.92 3.42
N THR A 103 1.65 12.15 4.02
CA THR A 103 2.52 11.25 3.26
C THR A 103 2.49 9.85 3.83
N VAL A 104 2.79 8.87 2.97
CA VAL A 104 2.99 7.49 3.36
C VAL A 104 4.42 7.35 3.89
N ALA A 105 4.56 7.03 5.17
CA ALA A 105 5.86 6.83 5.82
C ALA A 105 6.35 5.39 5.69
N ALA A 106 5.43 4.41 5.61
CA ALA A 106 5.78 3.01 5.41
C ALA A 106 4.66 2.29 4.67
N TYR A 107 5.05 1.31 3.87
CA TYR A 107 4.14 0.45 3.15
C TYR A 107 4.60 -0.99 3.27
N GLN A 108 3.67 -1.90 3.60
CA GLN A 108 3.94 -3.33 3.69
C GLN A 108 2.75 -4.11 3.14
N ARG A 109 3.03 -5.07 2.27
CA ARG A 109 2.02 -6.01 1.79
C ARG A 109 2.06 -7.28 2.64
N HIS A 110 0.89 -7.76 3.02
CA HIS A 110 0.70 -9.02 3.73
C HIS A 110 -0.12 -9.97 2.89
N ASP A 111 0.10 -11.27 3.07
CA ASP A 111 -0.63 -12.30 2.34
C ASP A 111 -2.05 -12.46 2.83
N THR A 112 -2.35 -12.03 4.04
CA THR A 112 -3.70 -12.12 4.62
C THR A 112 -4.09 -10.82 5.31
N LEU A 113 -5.40 -10.58 5.38
CA LEU A 113 -5.94 -9.43 6.12
C LEU A 113 -5.60 -9.53 7.60
N ASP A 114 -5.69 -10.71 8.20
CA ASP A 114 -5.40 -10.90 9.62
C ASP A 114 -3.96 -10.52 9.96
N ALA A 115 -3.01 -10.89 9.12
CA ALA A 115 -1.61 -10.53 9.32
C ALA A 115 -1.40 -9.01 9.27
N ALA A 116 -2.05 -8.34 8.32
CA ALA A 116 -1.95 -6.88 8.19
C ALA A 116 -2.58 -6.16 9.38
N LEU A 117 -3.76 -6.59 9.82
CA LEU A 117 -4.44 -6.01 10.97
C LEU A 117 -3.59 -6.19 12.23
N SER A 118 -3.06 -7.38 12.45
CA SER A 118 -2.21 -7.67 13.60
C SER A 118 -0.96 -6.78 13.61
N ALA A 119 -0.30 -6.63 12.46
CA ALA A 119 0.89 -5.79 12.35
C ALA A 119 0.57 -4.32 12.64
N ALA A 120 -0.61 -3.86 12.28
CA ALA A 120 -1.05 -2.47 12.48
C ALA A 120 -1.67 -2.24 13.87
N GLY A 121 -1.91 -3.29 14.64
CA GLY A 121 -2.60 -3.17 15.92
C GLY A 121 -4.09 -2.88 15.76
N LEU A 122 -4.69 -3.28 14.66
CA LEU A 122 -6.09 -3.05 14.35
C LEU A 122 -6.90 -4.34 14.46
N THR A 123 -8.22 -4.19 14.54
CA THR A 123 -9.17 -5.30 14.58
C THR A 123 -10.29 -5.08 13.57
N ALA A 124 -11.17 -6.07 13.42
CA ALA A 124 -12.35 -5.93 12.57
C ALA A 124 -13.23 -4.74 12.96
N ALA A 125 -13.20 -4.32 14.23
CA ALA A 125 -13.97 -3.18 14.71
C ALA A 125 -13.47 -1.84 14.15
N ASP A 126 -12.25 -1.80 13.61
CA ASP A 126 -11.66 -0.59 13.03
C ASP A 126 -12.03 -0.40 11.55
N GLU A 127 -12.87 -1.27 11.00
CA GLU A 127 -13.32 -1.16 9.62
C GLU A 127 -14.09 0.14 9.40
N VAL A 128 -13.77 0.83 8.29
CA VAL A 128 -14.40 2.10 7.93
C VAL A 128 -14.90 2.04 6.50
N THR A 129 -15.85 2.93 6.17
CA THR A 129 -16.33 3.07 4.80
C THR A 129 -15.35 3.98 4.05
N GLY A 130 -14.73 3.44 3.05
CA GLY A 130 -13.75 4.17 2.24
C GLY A 130 -14.37 5.02 1.15
#